data_07ea89034ea34b67aa7dbec4952f5dd3
#
_entry.id   07ea89034ea34b67aa7dbec4952f5dd3
#
_cell.length_a   1.000
_cell.length_b   1.000
_cell.length_c   1.000
_cell.angle_alpha   90.00
_cell.angle_beta   90.00
_cell.angle_gamma   90.00
#
_symmetry.space_group_name_H-M   'P 1'
#
loop_
_entity.id
_entity.type
_entity.pdbx_description
1 polymer ?
#
loop_
_entity_poly.entity_id
_entity_poly.type
_entity_poly.pdbx_seq_one_letter_code
_entity_poly.pdbx_strand_id
1 'polypeptide(L)'
;MVEISRGVATVNGIHMHYRRAGSGSAVVLLHGWPQTGYCWRKVLPALAERHTVIAPDLRGYGYTDKPTTGYDKRSMAADVATLIESLGVTSAAVVGHDRGARVAHRWALDRPDQINKLVVLDIIPTRETWRRMDAALSRRFFHWLFHLQPDLPERLVGHDIPGYLRYFFETWTVNRHGLPAEAIDEYIRAFSTPGALRAGFDDYRAADLDTEHDDADAGHRLTMPVLALWGASSFLEEIPALEIWREYAEDVRGAAIPDCGHFIPEERPEVLLAYLTEFL
;
A
#
# COMPACT_ATOMS: atom_id res chain seq x y z
N MET A 1 -24.47 -1.96 12.49
CA MET A 1 -23.06 -1.57 12.22
C MET A 1 -22.24 -2.84 12.19
N VAL A 2 -21.35 -3.00 11.22
CA VAL A 2 -20.44 -4.15 11.16
C VAL A 2 -19.42 -4.00 12.30
N GLU A 3 -19.25 -5.06 13.09
CA GLU A 3 -18.25 -5.09 14.16
C GLU A 3 -16.85 -5.29 13.56
N ILE A 4 -15.92 -4.39 13.90
CA ILE A 4 -14.53 -4.48 13.47
C ILE A 4 -13.68 -4.97 14.63
N SER A 5 -13.21 -6.20 14.55
CA SER A 5 -12.28 -6.78 15.50
C SER A 5 -10.84 -6.40 15.19
N ARG A 6 -10.00 -6.40 16.23
CA ARG A 6 -8.54 -6.23 16.11
C ARG A 6 -7.89 -7.51 16.60
N GLY A 7 -6.85 -7.93 15.90
CA GLY A 7 -6.08 -9.11 16.26
C GLY A 7 -4.59 -8.90 16.06
N VAL A 8 -3.82 -9.81 16.62
CA VAL A 8 -2.37 -9.92 16.42
C VAL A 8 -2.08 -11.37 16.08
N ALA A 9 -1.30 -11.60 15.03
CA ALA A 9 -0.83 -12.92 14.65
C ALA A 9 0.69 -12.94 14.61
N THR A 10 1.31 -14.05 15.01
CA THR A 10 2.74 -14.26 14.82
C THR A 10 2.97 -14.80 13.41
N VAL A 11 3.68 -14.03 12.58
CA VAL A 11 3.99 -14.39 11.18
C VAL A 11 5.48 -14.15 10.93
N ASN A 12 6.19 -15.14 10.41
CA ASN A 12 7.61 -15.01 10.04
C ASN A 12 8.48 -14.31 11.10
N GLY A 13 8.22 -14.60 12.38
CA GLY A 13 8.99 -14.07 13.52
C GLY A 13 8.62 -12.66 13.98
N ILE A 14 7.54 -12.07 13.47
CA ILE A 14 6.99 -10.79 13.92
C ILE A 14 5.56 -10.93 14.42
N HIS A 15 5.12 -10.01 15.29
CA HIS A 15 3.74 -9.85 15.68
C HIS A 15 3.07 -8.85 14.73
N MET A 16 2.21 -9.33 13.84
CA MET A 16 1.48 -8.51 12.88
C MET A 16 0.08 -8.18 13.40
N HIS A 17 -0.18 -6.89 13.57
CA HIS A 17 -1.50 -6.37 13.92
C HIS A 17 -2.39 -6.30 12.69
N TYR A 18 -3.68 -6.63 12.85
CA TYR A 18 -4.68 -6.52 11.78
C TYR A 18 -6.05 -6.14 12.31
N ARG A 19 -6.86 -5.57 11.43
CA ARG A 19 -8.31 -5.39 11.60
C ARG A 19 -9.03 -6.44 10.76
N ARG A 20 -10.13 -6.98 11.29
CA ARG A 20 -10.96 -7.94 10.58
C ARG A 20 -12.43 -7.63 10.81
N ALA A 21 -13.24 -7.76 9.75
CA ALA A 21 -14.70 -7.60 9.83
C ALA A 21 -15.40 -8.41 8.75
N GLY A 22 -16.70 -8.67 8.96
CA GLY A 22 -17.58 -9.31 7.99
C GLY A 22 -17.38 -10.81 7.82
N SER A 23 -18.04 -11.37 6.82
CA SER A 23 -17.98 -12.78 6.43
C SER A 23 -18.19 -12.91 4.92
N GLY A 24 -17.79 -14.04 4.34
CA GLY A 24 -17.83 -14.30 2.91
C GLY A 24 -16.43 -14.42 2.29
N SER A 25 -16.31 -14.20 0.97
CA SER A 25 -15.03 -14.21 0.26
C SER A 25 -14.06 -13.21 0.87
N ALA A 26 -12.77 -13.58 0.94
CA ALA A 26 -11.78 -12.74 1.59
C ALA A 26 -11.33 -11.56 0.72
N VAL A 27 -11.18 -10.39 1.34
CA VAL A 27 -10.57 -9.18 0.77
C VAL A 27 -9.48 -8.69 1.71
N VAL A 28 -8.26 -8.56 1.21
CA VAL A 28 -7.11 -8.04 1.96
C VAL A 28 -6.81 -6.62 1.52
N LEU A 29 -6.70 -5.70 2.49
CA LEU A 29 -6.49 -4.27 2.25
C LEU A 29 -5.10 -3.86 2.76
N LEU A 30 -4.17 -3.54 1.87
CA LEU A 30 -2.78 -3.18 2.18
C LEU A 30 -2.56 -1.69 2.02
N HIS A 31 -2.17 -1.03 3.13
CA HIS A 31 -1.91 0.42 3.16
C HIS A 31 -0.52 0.75 2.61
N GLY A 32 -0.28 2.05 2.36
CA GLY A 32 1.01 2.58 1.96
C GLY A 32 1.68 3.48 3.01
N TRP A 33 2.79 4.10 2.61
CA TRP A 33 3.51 5.11 3.39
C TRP A 33 2.83 6.49 3.27
N PRO A 34 2.73 7.30 4.29
CA PRO A 34 3.07 7.05 5.70
C PRO A 34 1.82 6.67 6.52
N GLN A 35 0.98 5.81 6.00
CA GLN A 35 -0.27 5.40 6.62
C GLN A 35 -0.16 4.06 7.38
N THR A 36 -1.27 3.59 7.89
CA THR A 36 -1.47 2.29 8.53
C THR A 36 -2.78 1.68 8.03
N GLY A 37 -3.13 0.47 8.44
CA GLY A 37 -4.44 -0.11 8.14
C GLY A 37 -5.64 0.76 8.56
N TYR A 38 -5.42 1.86 9.26
CA TYR A 38 -6.44 2.85 9.60
C TYR A 38 -6.97 3.62 8.38
N CYS A 39 -6.19 3.73 7.31
CA CYS A 39 -6.61 4.41 6.07
C CYS A 39 -7.87 3.79 5.45
N TRP A 40 -8.12 2.52 5.75
CA TRP A 40 -9.27 1.78 5.23
C TRP A 40 -10.57 1.97 6.04
N ARG A 41 -10.56 2.77 7.12
CA ARG A 41 -11.72 2.94 8.03
C ARG A 41 -13.02 3.36 7.34
N LYS A 42 -12.92 4.09 6.20
CA LYS A 42 -14.09 4.53 5.43
C LYS A 42 -14.58 3.49 4.43
N VAL A 43 -13.70 2.58 4.01
CA VAL A 43 -13.96 1.57 2.96
C VAL A 43 -14.31 0.21 3.58
N LEU A 44 -13.60 -0.18 4.62
CA LEU A 44 -13.72 -1.48 5.25
C LEU A 44 -15.15 -1.84 5.70
N PRO A 45 -15.94 -0.96 6.36
CA PRO A 45 -17.28 -1.31 6.82
C PRO A 45 -18.22 -1.71 5.69
N ALA A 46 -18.19 -1.00 4.57
CA ALA A 46 -19.05 -1.29 3.42
C ALA A 46 -18.66 -2.61 2.74
N LEU A 47 -17.37 -2.89 2.57
CA LEU A 47 -16.90 -4.17 2.02
C LEU A 47 -17.26 -5.34 2.96
N ALA A 48 -17.21 -5.12 4.27
CA ALA A 48 -17.50 -6.15 5.26
C ALA A 48 -19.00 -6.59 5.32
N GLU A 49 -19.88 -5.89 4.62
CA GLU A 49 -21.28 -6.35 4.45
C GLU A 49 -21.38 -7.64 3.61
N ARG A 50 -20.40 -7.90 2.74
CA ARG A 50 -20.40 -9.04 1.80
C ARG A 50 -19.13 -9.88 1.83
N HIS A 51 -18.07 -9.38 2.46
CA HIS A 51 -16.74 -9.98 2.44
C HIS A 51 -16.16 -10.14 3.84
N THR A 52 -15.29 -11.13 4.00
CA THR A 52 -14.34 -11.14 5.12
C THR A 52 -13.21 -10.19 4.78
N VAL A 53 -13.18 -9.01 5.40
CA VAL A 53 -12.15 -7.98 5.14
C VAL A 53 -11.04 -8.09 6.18
N ILE A 54 -9.79 -8.11 5.73
CA ILE A 54 -8.59 -8.16 6.56
C ILE A 54 -7.69 -6.99 6.17
N ALA A 55 -7.39 -6.10 7.11
CA ALA A 55 -6.54 -4.94 6.91
C ALA A 55 -5.38 -4.96 7.92
N PRO A 56 -4.22 -5.56 7.56
CA PRO A 56 -3.05 -5.55 8.43
C PRO A 56 -2.38 -4.17 8.46
N ASP A 57 -1.67 -3.90 9.55
CA ASP A 57 -0.56 -2.96 9.54
C ASP A 57 0.66 -3.73 9.02
N LEU A 58 1.27 -3.28 7.93
CA LEU A 58 2.41 -3.95 7.32
C LEU A 58 3.63 -3.98 8.26
N ARG A 59 4.60 -4.86 8.00
CA ARG A 59 5.89 -4.92 8.71
C ARG A 59 6.47 -3.50 8.85
N GLY A 60 6.80 -3.11 10.08
CA GLY A 60 7.38 -1.79 10.37
C GLY A 60 6.37 -0.67 10.57
N TYR A 61 5.09 -0.88 10.29
CA TYR A 61 4.06 0.15 10.36
C TYR A 61 3.07 -0.10 11.51
N GLY A 62 2.42 0.98 11.94
CA GLY A 62 1.32 0.94 12.91
C GLY A 62 1.68 0.19 14.19
N TYR A 63 0.88 -0.80 14.53
CA TYR A 63 1.05 -1.65 15.71
C TYR A 63 1.81 -2.96 15.43
N THR A 64 2.22 -3.20 14.18
CA THR A 64 3.07 -4.34 13.81
C THR A 64 4.50 -4.10 14.27
N ASP A 65 5.22 -5.18 14.60
CA ASP A 65 6.62 -5.14 14.99
C ASP A 65 7.51 -4.44 13.93
N LYS A 66 8.60 -3.87 14.39
CA LYS A 66 9.54 -3.06 13.60
C LYS A 66 10.93 -3.70 13.63
N PRO A 67 11.11 -4.88 13.01
CA PRO A 67 12.41 -5.52 12.94
C PRO A 67 13.40 -4.68 12.14
N THR A 68 14.68 -5.03 12.18
CA THR A 68 15.74 -4.31 11.48
C THR A 68 15.94 -4.74 10.02
N THR A 69 15.20 -5.74 9.53
CA THR A 69 15.35 -6.34 8.20
C THR A 69 14.02 -6.85 7.63
N GLY A 70 14.04 -7.26 6.35
CA GLY A 70 12.88 -7.89 5.70
C GLY A 70 11.87 -6.89 5.14
N TYR A 71 12.33 -5.71 4.73
CA TYR A 71 11.47 -4.66 4.17
C TYR A 71 11.33 -4.72 2.64
N ASP A 72 12.02 -5.67 1.98
CA ASP A 72 11.75 -5.96 0.59
C ASP A 72 10.33 -6.51 0.39
N LYS A 73 9.76 -6.25 -0.78
CA LYS A 73 8.35 -6.56 -1.04
C LYS A 73 8.05 -8.06 -1.02
N ARG A 74 9.05 -8.91 -1.30
CA ARG A 74 8.90 -10.37 -1.19
C ARG A 74 8.75 -10.82 0.25
N SER A 75 9.58 -10.30 1.16
CA SER A 75 9.47 -10.57 2.60
C SER A 75 8.14 -10.06 3.17
N MET A 76 7.75 -8.83 2.84
CA MET A 76 6.49 -8.24 3.30
C MET A 76 5.27 -8.98 2.72
N ALA A 77 5.30 -9.43 1.46
CA ALA A 77 4.28 -10.25 0.85
C ALA A 77 4.14 -11.61 1.54
N ALA A 78 5.27 -12.25 1.87
CA ALA A 78 5.28 -13.51 2.63
C ALA A 78 4.65 -13.35 4.02
N ASP A 79 4.84 -12.21 4.69
CA ASP A 79 4.19 -11.93 5.99
C ASP A 79 2.67 -11.90 5.85
N VAL A 80 2.16 -11.18 4.85
CA VAL A 80 0.71 -11.08 4.60
C VAL A 80 0.13 -12.43 4.19
N ALA A 81 0.82 -13.18 3.34
CA ALA A 81 0.42 -14.52 2.94
C ALA A 81 0.31 -15.46 4.16
N THR A 82 1.32 -15.46 5.04
CA THR A 82 1.30 -16.22 6.29
C THR A 82 0.17 -15.77 7.23
N LEU A 83 -0.10 -14.45 7.29
CA LEU A 83 -1.22 -13.93 8.07
C LEU A 83 -2.54 -14.54 7.60
N ILE A 84 -2.87 -14.45 6.31
CA ILE A 84 -4.15 -14.94 5.82
C ILE A 84 -4.29 -16.46 5.98
N GLU A 85 -3.21 -17.22 5.76
CA GLU A 85 -3.16 -18.65 6.01
C GLU A 85 -3.47 -18.98 7.48
N SER A 86 -2.90 -18.23 8.43
CA SER A 86 -3.17 -18.39 9.87
C SER A 86 -4.61 -18.09 10.26
N LEU A 87 -5.32 -17.31 9.46
CA LEU A 87 -6.73 -16.95 9.62
C LEU A 87 -7.68 -17.91 8.87
N GLY A 88 -7.15 -18.98 8.26
CA GLY A 88 -7.91 -19.97 7.51
C GLY A 88 -8.32 -19.52 6.10
N VAL A 89 -7.67 -18.50 5.55
CA VAL A 89 -7.93 -17.98 4.21
C VAL A 89 -6.92 -18.56 3.23
N THR A 90 -7.38 -19.22 2.19
CA THR A 90 -6.54 -19.85 1.15
C THR A 90 -6.34 -18.98 -0.07
N SER A 91 -7.31 -18.10 -0.38
CA SER A 91 -7.21 -17.13 -1.46
C SER A 91 -8.04 -15.89 -1.16
N ALA A 92 -7.66 -14.76 -1.70
CA ALA A 92 -8.31 -13.47 -1.47
C ALA A 92 -8.27 -12.58 -2.72
N ALA A 93 -9.18 -11.62 -2.79
CA ALA A 93 -8.95 -10.41 -3.55
C ALA A 93 -8.04 -9.48 -2.73
N VAL A 94 -7.07 -8.87 -3.38
CA VAL A 94 -6.11 -7.99 -2.69
C VAL A 94 -6.20 -6.58 -3.25
N VAL A 95 -6.37 -5.61 -2.36
CA VAL A 95 -6.40 -4.18 -2.67
C VAL A 95 -5.20 -3.54 -1.98
N GLY A 96 -4.26 -3.04 -2.75
CA GLY A 96 -3.09 -2.36 -2.21
C GLY A 96 -3.05 -0.88 -2.62
N HIS A 97 -2.59 -0.04 -1.71
CA HIS A 97 -2.33 1.38 -1.95
C HIS A 97 -0.85 1.68 -1.74
N ASP A 98 -0.24 2.43 -2.64
CA ASP A 98 1.17 2.89 -2.56
C ASP A 98 2.15 1.74 -2.25
N ARG A 99 2.93 1.79 -1.17
CA ARG A 99 3.85 0.70 -0.76
C ARG A 99 3.12 -0.64 -0.61
N GLY A 100 1.89 -0.63 -0.10
CA GLY A 100 1.05 -1.83 -0.01
C GLY A 100 0.63 -2.40 -1.35
N ALA A 101 0.46 -1.58 -2.39
CA ALA A 101 0.20 -2.06 -3.74
C ALA A 101 1.42 -2.75 -4.36
N ARG A 102 2.66 -2.30 -3.99
CA ARG A 102 3.90 -2.98 -4.38
C ARG A 102 4.04 -4.34 -3.69
N VAL A 103 3.66 -4.43 -2.42
CA VAL A 103 3.56 -5.71 -1.70
C VAL A 103 2.54 -6.64 -2.37
N ALA A 104 1.35 -6.12 -2.72
CA ALA A 104 0.31 -6.87 -3.41
C ALA A 104 0.75 -7.39 -4.79
N HIS A 105 1.44 -6.55 -5.57
CA HIS A 105 2.01 -6.93 -6.87
C HIS A 105 3.04 -8.05 -6.72
N ARG A 106 3.99 -7.91 -5.79
CA ARG A 106 5.00 -8.95 -5.50
C ARG A 106 4.35 -10.25 -5.02
N TRP A 107 3.33 -10.17 -4.16
CA TRP A 107 2.58 -11.35 -3.71
C TRP A 107 1.89 -12.05 -4.87
N ALA A 108 1.28 -11.30 -5.79
CA ALA A 108 0.62 -11.85 -6.98
C ALA A 108 1.60 -12.60 -7.92
N LEU A 109 2.86 -12.13 -8.01
CA LEU A 109 3.90 -12.81 -8.78
C LEU A 109 4.41 -14.08 -8.06
N ASP A 110 4.65 -14.01 -6.74
CA ASP A 110 5.25 -15.11 -5.98
C ASP A 110 4.24 -16.23 -5.65
N ARG A 111 2.95 -15.89 -5.47
CA ARG A 111 1.90 -16.83 -5.06
C ARG A 111 0.57 -16.54 -5.80
N PRO A 112 0.54 -16.71 -7.13
CA PRO A 112 -0.64 -16.35 -7.94
C PRO A 112 -1.90 -17.11 -7.53
N ASP A 113 -1.78 -18.35 -7.03
CA ASP A 113 -2.90 -19.17 -6.58
C ASP A 113 -3.62 -18.61 -5.34
N GLN A 114 -2.97 -17.74 -4.58
CA GLN A 114 -3.55 -17.09 -3.41
C GLN A 114 -4.32 -15.81 -3.74
N ILE A 115 -4.17 -15.27 -4.97
CA ILE A 115 -4.79 -14.00 -5.36
C ILE A 115 -5.73 -14.21 -6.54
N ASN A 116 -7.02 -14.06 -6.27
CA ASN A 116 -8.04 -14.23 -7.31
C ASN A 116 -8.37 -12.93 -8.06
N LYS A 117 -8.10 -11.76 -7.48
CA LYS A 117 -8.21 -10.43 -8.07
C LYS A 117 -7.21 -9.48 -7.42
N LEU A 118 -6.61 -8.60 -8.20
CA LEU A 118 -5.67 -7.60 -7.71
C LEU A 118 -6.17 -6.19 -8.01
N VAL A 119 -6.17 -5.33 -7.00
CA VAL A 119 -6.42 -3.88 -7.15
C VAL A 119 -5.17 -3.13 -6.70
N VAL A 120 -4.64 -2.27 -7.57
CA VAL A 120 -3.50 -1.42 -7.30
C VAL A 120 -3.91 0.05 -7.33
N LEU A 121 -3.62 0.77 -6.25
CA LEU A 121 -4.02 2.17 -6.09
C LEU A 121 -2.78 3.07 -6.10
N ASP A 122 -2.76 3.98 -7.06
CA ASP A 122 -1.81 5.08 -7.23
C ASP A 122 -0.35 4.66 -7.31
N ILE A 123 -0.05 3.59 -8.05
CA ILE A 123 1.31 3.16 -8.39
C ILE A 123 1.42 2.66 -9.83
N ILE A 124 2.64 2.65 -10.33
CA ILE A 124 3.14 1.76 -11.37
C ILE A 124 4.18 0.81 -10.76
N PRO A 125 4.51 -0.34 -11.37
CA PRO A 125 5.54 -1.25 -10.87
C PRO A 125 6.84 -0.55 -10.50
N THR A 126 7.53 -1.02 -9.45
CA THR A 126 8.76 -0.37 -8.91
C THR A 126 9.82 -0.21 -9.99
N ARG A 127 10.07 -1.24 -10.76
CA ARG A 127 10.99 -1.25 -11.91
C ARG A 127 10.68 -0.14 -12.91
N GLU A 128 9.38 0.07 -13.24
CA GLU A 128 8.95 1.08 -14.19
C GLU A 128 9.08 2.50 -13.63
N THR A 129 8.91 2.67 -12.32
CA THR A 129 9.18 3.95 -11.65
C THR A 129 10.66 4.34 -11.82
N TRP A 130 11.58 3.43 -11.53
CA TRP A 130 13.02 3.69 -11.66
C TRP A 130 13.46 3.91 -13.10
N ARG A 131 12.94 3.14 -14.06
CA ARG A 131 13.25 3.30 -15.48
C ARG A 131 12.84 4.66 -16.06
N ARG A 132 11.83 5.28 -15.48
CA ARG A 132 11.31 6.59 -15.90
C ARG A 132 11.86 7.75 -15.08
N MET A 133 12.74 7.48 -14.12
CA MET A 133 13.28 8.49 -13.22
C MET A 133 14.16 9.47 -13.99
N ASP A 134 13.60 10.62 -14.31
CA ASP A 134 14.29 11.77 -14.90
C ASP A 134 14.32 12.95 -13.91
N ALA A 135 14.82 14.10 -14.35
CA ALA A 135 14.90 15.29 -13.51
C ALA A 135 13.54 15.83 -13.06
N ALA A 136 12.47 15.63 -13.83
CA ALA A 136 11.13 16.09 -13.48
C ALA A 136 10.51 15.11 -12.44
N LEU A 137 10.58 13.83 -12.73
CA LEU A 137 10.05 12.78 -11.85
C LEU A 137 10.82 12.73 -10.53
N SER A 138 12.15 12.93 -10.54
CA SER A 138 12.97 12.98 -9.32
C SER A 138 12.55 14.09 -8.35
N ARG A 139 12.01 15.20 -8.84
CA ARG A 139 11.47 16.27 -7.96
C ARG A 139 10.17 15.86 -7.31
N ARG A 140 9.29 15.12 -8.00
CA ARG A 140 8.04 14.61 -7.47
C ARG A 140 8.31 13.47 -6.47
N PHE A 141 9.29 12.63 -6.76
CA PHE A 141 9.70 11.48 -5.94
C PHE A 141 10.95 11.75 -5.10
N PHE A 142 11.26 13.02 -4.76
CA PHE A 142 12.47 13.37 -4.00
C PHE A 142 12.60 12.56 -2.70
N HIS A 143 11.48 12.23 -2.07
CA HIS A 143 11.45 11.44 -0.85
C HIS A 143 12.01 10.03 -1.04
N TRP A 144 11.87 9.42 -2.24
CA TRP A 144 12.50 8.13 -2.51
C TRP A 144 14.02 8.26 -2.41
N LEU A 145 14.61 9.24 -3.10
CA LEU A 145 16.05 9.47 -3.10
C LEU A 145 16.57 9.87 -1.72
N PHE A 146 15.77 10.63 -0.97
CA PHE A 146 16.09 11.03 0.40
C PHE A 146 16.03 9.84 1.36
N HIS A 147 14.97 9.03 1.33
CA HIS A 147 14.80 7.87 2.20
C HIS A 147 15.84 6.77 1.94
N LEU A 148 16.40 6.68 0.74
CA LEU A 148 17.48 5.73 0.42
C LEU A 148 18.78 6.03 1.19
N GLN A 149 18.98 7.28 1.62
CA GLN A 149 20.22 7.64 2.31
C GLN A 149 20.32 6.93 3.66
N PRO A 150 21.49 6.35 4.03
CA PRO A 150 21.67 5.73 5.33
C PRO A 150 21.70 6.79 6.43
N ASP A 151 20.95 6.58 7.49
CA ASP A 151 20.91 7.35 8.74
C ASP A 151 20.57 8.86 8.64
N LEU A 152 20.77 9.49 7.49
CA LEU A 152 20.54 10.92 7.31
C LEU A 152 19.05 11.29 7.46
N PRO A 153 18.10 10.55 6.85
CA PRO A 153 16.67 10.82 7.02
C PRO A 153 16.24 10.75 8.48
N GLU A 154 16.65 9.71 9.20
CA GLU A 154 16.32 9.55 10.63
C GLU A 154 16.84 10.72 11.48
N ARG A 155 18.06 11.18 11.20
CA ARG A 155 18.65 12.30 11.93
C ARG A 155 17.93 13.61 11.68
N LEU A 156 17.53 13.89 10.44
CA LEU A 156 16.86 15.14 10.10
C LEU A 156 15.38 15.11 10.48
N VAL A 157 14.66 14.06 10.08
CA VAL A 157 13.22 13.92 10.31
C VAL A 157 12.89 13.64 11.77
N GLY A 158 13.78 12.97 12.50
CA GLY A 158 13.60 12.69 13.92
C GLY A 158 13.46 13.94 14.80
N HIS A 159 13.89 15.11 14.33
CA HIS A 159 13.69 16.38 15.02
C HIS A 159 12.28 16.96 14.85
N ASP A 160 11.59 16.62 13.74
CA ASP A 160 10.24 17.09 13.46
C ASP A 160 9.46 16.09 12.59
N ILE A 161 9.15 14.92 13.15
CA ILE A 161 8.32 13.91 12.48
C ILE A 161 6.96 14.49 12.06
N PRO A 162 6.24 15.24 12.93
CA PRO A 162 4.96 15.81 12.56
C PRO A 162 5.03 16.75 11.34
N GLY A 163 5.98 17.66 11.32
CA GLY A 163 6.17 18.60 10.20
C GLY A 163 6.51 17.89 8.90
N TYR A 164 7.41 16.91 8.97
CA TYR A 164 7.79 16.11 7.82
C TYR A 164 6.60 15.35 7.21
N LEU A 165 5.81 14.65 8.02
CA LEU A 165 4.68 13.87 7.52
C LEU A 165 3.52 14.76 7.05
N ARG A 166 3.25 15.88 7.75
CA ARG A 166 2.22 16.85 7.33
C ARG A 166 2.51 17.43 5.96
N TYR A 167 3.78 17.67 5.62
CA TYR A 167 4.16 18.12 4.27
C TYR A 167 3.59 17.19 3.19
N PHE A 168 3.71 15.87 3.34
CA PHE A 168 3.19 14.93 2.36
C PHE A 168 1.67 14.85 2.37
N PHE A 169 1.05 14.81 3.54
CA PHE A 169 -0.40 14.83 3.63
C PHE A 169 -1.01 16.08 3.03
N GLU A 170 -0.37 17.23 3.18
CA GLU A 170 -0.84 18.50 2.63
C GLU A 170 -0.60 18.65 1.14
N THR A 171 0.54 18.16 0.64
CA THR A 171 0.94 18.35 -0.77
C THR A 171 0.41 17.25 -1.70
N TRP A 172 0.16 16.05 -1.19
CA TRP A 172 -0.34 14.94 -1.99
C TRP A 172 -1.87 14.77 -1.95
N THR A 173 -2.56 15.52 -1.10
CA THR A 173 -4.02 15.52 -0.98
C THR A 173 -4.63 16.66 -1.80
N VAL A 174 -5.56 16.34 -2.67
CA VAL A 174 -6.39 17.30 -3.43
C VAL A 174 -7.68 17.57 -2.69
N ASN A 175 -8.43 16.55 -2.35
CA ASN A 175 -9.65 16.67 -1.54
C ASN A 175 -9.32 16.68 -0.05
N ARG A 176 -8.98 17.84 0.49
CA ARG A 176 -8.59 17.99 1.91
C ARG A 176 -9.69 17.63 2.91
N HIS A 177 -10.96 17.67 2.51
CA HIS A 177 -12.06 17.20 3.37
C HIS A 177 -12.05 15.68 3.56
N GLY A 178 -11.44 14.95 2.63
CA GLY A 178 -11.29 13.51 2.71
C GLY A 178 -10.27 13.07 3.77
N LEU A 179 -9.26 13.89 4.08
CA LEU A 179 -8.21 13.57 5.04
C LEU A 179 -8.21 14.57 6.21
N PRO A 180 -9.06 14.36 7.21
CA PRO A 180 -9.19 15.27 8.34
C PRO A 180 -7.98 15.22 9.27
N ALA A 181 -7.78 16.29 10.06
CA ALA A 181 -6.63 16.45 10.95
C ALA A 181 -6.45 15.29 11.93
N GLU A 182 -7.54 14.74 12.44
CA GLU A 182 -7.53 13.61 13.38
C GLU A 182 -6.94 12.33 12.73
N ALA A 183 -7.15 12.15 11.43
CA ALA A 183 -6.55 11.03 10.70
C ALA A 183 -5.04 11.24 10.51
N ILE A 184 -4.64 12.46 10.18
CA ILE A 184 -3.22 12.82 10.06
C ILE A 184 -2.51 12.62 11.41
N ASP A 185 -3.13 13.04 12.51
CA ASP A 185 -2.58 12.89 13.86
C ASP A 185 -2.43 11.41 14.25
N GLU A 186 -3.36 10.54 13.81
CA GLU A 186 -3.23 9.09 14.02
C GLU A 186 -2.00 8.52 13.29
N TYR A 187 -1.75 8.92 12.05
CA TYR A 187 -0.57 8.47 11.29
C TYR A 187 0.73 9.01 11.89
N ILE A 188 0.75 10.28 12.28
CA ILE A 188 1.90 10.89 12.95
C ILE A 188 2.21 10.16 14.25
N ARG A 189 1.20 9.85 15.06
CA ARG A 189 1.35 9.10 16.31
C ARG A 189 1.95 7.72 16.06
N ALA A 190 1.50 7.01 15.02
CA ALA A 190 2.03 5.69 14.66
C ALA A 190 3.51 5.78 14.26
N PHE A 191 3.88 6.77 13.42
CA PHE A 191 5.26 6.98 12.97
C PHE A 191 6.20 7.53 14.07
N SER A 192 5.66 8.13 15.12
CA SER A 192 6.43 8.61 16.27
C SER A 192 6.75 7.51 17.28
N THR A 193 6.30 6.27 17.04
CA THR A 193 6.65 5.14 17.92
C THR A 193 8.09 4.67 17.68
N PRO A 194 8.79 4.12 18.72
CA PRO A 194 10.16 3.66 18.54
C PRO A 194 10.33 2.70 17.37
N GLY A 195 11.31 2.97 16.52
CA GLY A 195 11.64 2.17 15.33
C GLY A 195 10.80 2.45 14.08
N ALA A 196 9.63 3.10 14.20
CA ALA A 196 8.72 3.29 13.06
C ALA A 196 9.31 4.17 11.95
N LEU A 197 10.00 5.24 12.31
CA LEU A 197 10.63 6.13 11.35
C LEU A 197 11.69 5.38 10.52
N ARG A 198 12.59 4.63 11.17
CA ARG A 198 13.59 3.81 10.48
C ARG A 198 12.92 2.75 9.60
N ALA A 199 11.96 2.01 10.13
CA ALA A 199 11.22 0.99 9.40
C ALA A 199 10.58 1.55 8.12
N GLY A 200 9.95 2.74 8.21
CA GLY A 200 9.38 3.43 7.07
C GLY A 200 10.42 3.81 6.00
N PHE A 201 11.66 4.13 6.39
CA PHE A 201 12.75 4.41 5.44
C PHE A 201 13.42 3.13 4.92
N ASP A 202 13.55 2.09 5.75
CA ASP A 202 14.09 0.80 5.33
C ASP A 202 13.21 0.13 4.26
N ASP A 203 11.90 0.39 4.27
CA ASP A 203 10.98 0.00 3.20
C ASP A 203 11.40 0.60 1.83
N TYR A 204 11.89 1.84 1.80
CA TYR A 204 12.44 2.45 0.58
C TYR A 204 13.84 1.95 0.26
N ARG A 205 14.70 1.71 1.25
CA ARG A 205 16.06 1.19 1.08
C ARG A 205 16.10 -0.21 0.47
N ALA A 206 15.01 -0.96 0.57
CA ALA A 206 14.85 -2.24 -0.10
C ALA A 206 14.66 -2.15 -1.63
N ALA A 207 14.60 -0.94 -2.20
CA ALA A 207 14.27 -0.72 -3.61
C ALA A 207 15.21 -1.41 -4.61
N ASP A 208 16.51 -1.54 -4.30
CA ASP A 208 17.46 -2.26 -5.17
C ASP A 208 17.11 -3.75 -5.23
N LEU A 209 16.86 -4.38 -4.07
CA LEU A 209 16.44 -5.77 -3.99
C LEU A 209 15.06 -5.99 -4.63
N ASP A 210 14.11 -5.07 -4.42
CA ASP A 210 12.81 -5.11 -5.09
C ASP A 210 12.97 -5.07 -6.62
N THR A 211 13.90 -4.24 -7.13
CA THR A 211 14.19 -4.13 -8.57
C THR A 211 14.84 -5.42 -9.10
N GLU A 212 15.78 -6.01 -8.36
CA GLU A 212 16.38 -7.31 -8.72
C GLU A 212 15.30 -8.41 -8.82
N HIS A 213 14.35 -8.44 -7.88
CA HIS A 213 13.22 -9.37 -7.93
C HIS A 213 12.33 -9.12 -9.14
N ASP A 214 11.99 -7.85 -9.44
CA ASP A 214 11.17 -7.48 -10.59
C ASP A 214 11.88 -7.78 -11.92
N ASP A 215 13.20 -7.61 -11.98
CA ASP A 215 14.01 -7.95 -13.17
C ASP A 215 14.09 -9.46 -13.40
N ALA A 216 14.18 -10.26 -12.33
CA ALA A 216 14.15 -11.73 -12.43
C ALA A 216 12.82 -12.25 -12.98
N ASP A 217 11.70 -11.55 -12.71
CA ASP A 217 10.38 -11.90 -13.20
C ASP A 217 10.00 -11.13 -14.49
N ALA A 218 10.97 -10.48 -15.15
CA ALA A 218 10.71 -9.71 -16.36
C ALA A 218 10.04 -10.58 -17.44
N GLY A 219 8.88 -10.14 -17.91
CA GLY A 219 8.06 -10.85 -18.88
C GLY A 219 7.03 -11.81 -18.28
N HIS A 220 7.06 -12.10 -16.99
CA HIS A 220 5.97 -12.79 -16.32
C HIS A 220 4.79 -11.83 -16.16
N ARG A 221 3.62 -12.25 -16.68
CA ARG A 221 2.39 -11.46 -16.59
C ARG A 221 1.44 -12.09 -15.58
N LEU A 222 0.78 -11.24 -14.82
CA LEU A 222 -0.28 -11.65 -13.91
C LEU A 222 -1.46 -12.21 -14.69
N THR A 223 -1.95 -13.35 -14.28
CA THR A 223 -3.08 -14.06 -14.95
C THR A 223 -4.44 -13.74 -14.31
N MET A 224 -4.45 -13.28 -13.04
CA MET A 224 -5.66 -12.83 -12.39
C MET A 224 -6.07 -11.45 -12.92
N PRO A 225 -7.39 -11.11 -12.90
CA PRO A 225 -7.87 -9.76 -13.26
C PRO A 225 -7.21 -8.68 -12.37
N VAL A 226 -6.80 -7.58 -13.00
CA VAL A 226 -6.16 -6.43 -12.34
C VAL A 226 -7.00 -5.17 -12.55
N LEU A 227 -7.26 -4.43 -11.47
CA LEU A 227 -7.86 -3.09 -11.50
C LEU A 227 -6.81 -2.07 -11.05
N ALA A 228 -6.39 -1.18 -11.94
CA ALA A 228 -5.44 -0.10 -11.65
C ALA A 228 -6.18 1.23 -11.56
N LEU A 229 -6.18 1.86 -10.37
CA LEU A 229 -6.80 3.17 -10.15
C LEU A 229 -5.75 4.15 -9.64
N TRP A 230 -5.86 5.41 -10.06
CA TRP A 230 -4.95 6.47 -9.59
C TRP A 230 -5.69 7.80 -9.44
N GLY A 231 -5.16 8.69 -8.61
CA GLY A 231 -5.69 10.05 -8.50
C GLY A 231 -5.42 10.84 -9.77
N ALA A 232 -6.44 11.50 -10.34
CA ALA A 232 -6.27 12.29 -11.56
C ALA A 232 -5.28 13.45 -11.39
N SER A 233 -5.04 13.89 -10.16
CA SER A 233 -4.06 14.94 -9.82
C SER A 233 -2.95 14.41 -8.89
N SER A 234 -2.65 13.11 -8.97
CA SER A 234 -1.51 12.50 -8.27
C SER A 234 -0.22 12.64 -9.08
N PHE A 235 0.87 12.04 -8.57
CA PHE A 235 2.11 11.97 -9.33
C PHE A 235 2.07 11.05 -10.55
N LEU A 236 0.97 10.34 -10.76
CA LEU A 236 0.72 9.56 -11.98
C LEU A 236 -0.05 10.32 -13.07
N GLU A 237 -0.41 11.59 -12.86
CA GLU A 237 -1.21 12.40 -13.80
C GLU A 237 -0.68 12.36 -15.25
N GLU A 238 0.64 12.43 -15.43
CA GLU A 238 1.29 12.45 -16.75
C GLU A 238 1.88 11.08 -17.14
N ILE A 239 1.67 10.03 -16.33
CA ILE A 239 2.20 8.70 -16.56
C ILE A 239 1.10 7.81 -17.16
N PRO A 240 1.36 7.11 -18.26
CA PRO A 240 0.39 6.20 -18.87
C PRO A 240 0.23 4.91 -18.04
N ALA A 241 -0.33 5.06 -16.82
CA ALA A 241 -0.37 4.00 -15.83
C ALA A 241 -1.11 2.75 -16.32
N LEU A 242 -2.23 2.92 -17.06
CA LEU A 242 -3.00 1.81 -17.58
C LEU A 242 -2.25 1.01 -18.65
N GLU A 243 -1.55 1.70 -19.56
CA GLU A 243 -0.73 1.09 -20.60
C GLU A 243 0.41 0.30 -19.98
N ILE A 244 1.06 0.85 -18.95
CA ILE A 244 2.11 0.16 -18.21
C ILE A 244 1.57 -1.12 -17.56
N TRP A 245 0.45 -1.05 -16.84
CA TRP A 245 -0.13 -2.24 -16.20
C TRP A 245 -0.56 -3.33 -17.21
N ARG A 246 -0.94 -2.95 -18.45
CA ARG A 246 -1.24 -3.91 -19.53
C ARG A 246 -0.03 -4.70 -20.00
N GLU A 247 1.19 -4.21 -19.76
CA GLU A 247 2.41 -4.98 -19.97
C GLU A 247 2.66 -6.04 -18.89
N TYR A 248 2.11 -5.82 -17.67
CA TYR A 248 2.32 -6.65 -16.49
C TYR A 248 1.19 -7.65 -16.18
N ALA A 249 0.05 -7.52 -16.82
CA ALA A 249 -1.08 -8.44 -16.61
C ALA A 249 -1.86 -8.69 -17.89
N GLU A 250 -2.60 -9.81 -17.93
CA GLU A 250 -3.38 -10.24 -19.10
C GLU A 250 -4.72 -9.52 -19.22
N ASP A 251 -5.44 -9.36 -18.10
CA ASP A 251 -6.72 -8.66 -17.99
C ASP A 251 -6.57 -7.45 -17.06
N VAL A 252 -6.50 -6.26 -17.67
CA VAL A 252 -6.31 -5.00 -16.92
C VAL A 252 -7.42 -4.02 -17.25
N ARG A 253 -8.09 -3.55 -16.20
CA ARG A 253 -8.99 -2.40 -16.23
C ARG A 253 -8.42 -1.29 -15.37
N GLY A 254 -8.81 -0.05 -15.63
CA GLY A 254 -8.34 1.04 -14.79
C GLY A 254 -8.85 2.39 -15.24
N ALA A 255 -8.75 3.37 -14.31
CA ALA A 255 -9.15 4.73 -14.55
C ALA A 255 -8.46 5.70 -13.57
N ALA A 256 -8.33 6.96 -13.99
CA ALA A 256 -8.05 8.07 -13.10
C ALA A 256 -9.30 8.45 -12.30
N ILE A 257 -9.16 8.68 -11.00
CA ILE A 257 -10.24 9.15 -10.13
C ILE A 257 -10.21 10.68 -10.11
N PRO A 258 -11.28 11.37 -10.56
CA PRO A 258 -11.33 12.83 -10.59
C PRO A 258 -11.32 13.45 -9.18
N ASP A 259 -10.82 14.67 -9.07
CA ASP A 259 -10.68 15.43 -7.82
C ASP A 259 -10.04 14.62 -6.69
N CYS A 260 -8.99 13.87 -7.02
CA CYS A 260 -8.29 12.97 -6.12
C CYS A 260 -6.78 13.10 -6.31
N GLY A 261 -6.05 13.17 -5.22
CA GLY A 261 -4.61 13.06 -5.14
C GLY A 261 -4.18 11.63 -4.86
N HIS A 262 -3.16 11.50 -4.03
CA HIS A 262 -2.53 10.20 -3.73
C HIS A 262 -3.36 9.32 -2.80
N PHE A 263 -4.03 9.90 -1.79
CA PHE A 263 -4.65 9.13 -0.71
C PHE A 263 -6.08 8.68 -1.04
N ILE A 264 -6.25 7.92 -2.12
CA ILE A 264 -7.56 7.51 -2.69
C ILE A 264 -8.54 6.98 -1.63
N PRO A 265 -8.16 6.07 -0.69
CA PRO A 265 -9.08 5.55 0.32
C PRO A 265 -9.61 6.61 1.30
N GLU A 266 -8.89 7.70 1.41
CA GLU A 266 -9.23 8.85 2.26
C GLU A 266 -10.01 9.91 1.51
N GLU A 267 -9.55 10.27 0.32
CA GLU A 267 -10.03 11.39 -0.45
C GLU A 267 -11.35 11.09 -1.17
N ARG A 268 -11.47 9.88 -1.73
CA ARG A 268 -12.63 9.48 -2.56
C ARG A 268 -13.11 8.06 -2.24
N PRO A 269 -13.38 7.76 -0.95
CA PRO A 269 -13.78 6.41 -0.53
C PRO A 269 -15.06 5.92 -1.22
N GLU A 270 -16.00 6.82 -1.54
CA GLU A 270 -17.24 6.48 -2.23
C GLU A 270 -17.00 6.05 -3.68
N VAL A 271 -16.09 6.72 -4.37
CA VAL A 271 -15.72 6.37 -5.76
C VAL A 271 -14.93 5.06 -5.77
N LEU A 272 -13.99 4.91 -4.84
CA LEU A 272 -13.25 3.65 -4.68
C LEU A 272 -14.20 2.48 -4.40
N LEU A 273 -15.17 2.65 -3.50
CA LEU A 273 -16.16 1.62 -3.18
C LEU A 273 -17.01 1.23 -4.39
N ALA A 274 -17.37 2.19 -5.25
CA ALA A 274 -18.11 1.87 -6.48
C ALA A 274 -17.29 0.94 -7.39
N TYR A 275 -16.02 1.26 -7.64
CA TYR A 275 -15.12 0.39 -8.42
C TYR A 275 -14.90 -0.97 -7.76
N LEU A 276 -14.69 -1.01 -6.45
CA LEU A 276 -14.47 -2.26 -5.73
C LEU A 276 -15.73 -3.14 -5.73
N THR A 277 -16.93 -2.57 -5.58
CA THR A 277 -18.18 -3.32 -5.60
C THR A 277 -18.46 -3.95 -6.97
N GLU A 278 -18.08 -3.28 -8.06
CA GLU A 278 -18.20 -3.83 -9.41
C GLU A 278 -17.16 -4.91 -9.69
N PHE A 279 -15.95 -4.70 -9.18
CA PHE A 279 -14.81 -5.56 -9.51
C PHE A 279 -14.72 -6.80 -8.62
N LEU A 280 -15.01 -6.71 -7.31
CA LEU A 280 -14.93 -7.81 -6.34
C LEU A 280 -16.14 -8.74 -6.41
#